data_9f6402f6483ae863fdcc79d8fd1b6806
#
_entry.id   9f6402f6483ae863fdcc79d8fd1b6806
#
_cell.length_a   1.000
_cell.length_b   1.000
_cell.length_c   1.000
_cell.angle_alpha   90.00
_cell.angle_beta   90.00
_cell.angle_gamma   90.00
#
_symmetry.space_group_name_H-M   'P 1'
#
loop_
_entity.id
_entity.type
_entity.pdbx_description
1 polymer ?
#
loop_
_entity_poly.entity_id
_entity_poly.type
_entity_poly.pdbx_seq_one_letter_code
_entity_poly.pdbx_strand_id
1 'polypeptide(L)'
;MRKTTVFICALILLFPIFSYGCKDGEKGDITSYQINCELDGHTLRGVETVNFVNTSNNTVSQLKFNLFGNAFRKNATYTPISAQYINKAYPHGMSYGSMQINDAFVENKKADFSIGGIDENVLIIDLNREVFPDEGVCVKIDFTLNLANVIARTGYNDKTINLANFYPILCAFSNGSFYECAYYSFGDPFYSDCADYNVTFTYDKKFVVASSGVETNKKQTESKITSTYKINNARSFAFVLSQGFLCETDNSTGIKINYYYYDDGQPKTSIEYAVKAIKLFTSKFGAYPYKTFSVVQTGFVQGGMEFPALVMISDELNGLPYGEVIVHETAHQWWQTAVGNNEIEYGFLDEGLTEYSVVLFYENYPEYGYTRQGLIKASEQTYKVFCSVYDKLQKKVNTTMIRSLKDFTSEYEYVNVAYIKPCIMYDYLRTTIGENRFFNSLKKYYNKYKFKNVIPDDLVGAFEKTGADTNGFFNSFFQGKEII
;
A
#
# COMPACT_ATOMS: atom_id res chain seq x y z
N MET A 1 42.50 -14.40 49.27
CA MET A 1 41.78 -13.54 48.36
C MET A 1 41.95 -14.08 46.93
N ARG A 2 40.98 -14.83 46.42
CA ARG A 2 40.99 -15.35 45.04
C ARG A 2 40.31 -14.31 44.17
N LYS A 3 41.00 -13.76 43.17
CA LYS A 3 40.43 -12.90 42.12
C LYS A 3 39.73 -13.78 41.08
N THR A 4 38.43 -13.67 40.97
CA THR A 4 37.64 -14.32 39.93
C THR A 4 37.62 -13.39 38.72
N THR A 5 38.31 -13.80 37.66
CA THR A 5 38.29 -13.10 36.37
C THR A 5 37.04 -13.56 35.61
N VAL A 6 36.08 -12.67 35.39
CA VAL A 6 34.90 -12.91 34.54
C VAL A 6 35.33 -12.69 33.12
N PHE A 7 35.36 -13.75 32.31
CA PHE A 7 35.49 -13.69 30.86
C PHE A 7 34.10 -13.36 30.28
N ILE A 8 33.94 -12.16 29.74
CA ILE A 8 32.82 -11.79 28.91
C ILE A 8 33.12 -12.33 27.50
N CYS A 9 32.53 -13.47 27.15
CA CYS A 9 32.48 -13.94 25.76
C CYS A 9 31.50 -13.07 25.01
N ALA A 10 32.02 -12.11 24.25
CA ALA A 10 31.24 -11.44 23.19
C ALA A 10 30.95 -12.48 22.10
N LEU A 11 29.71 -12.96 22.06
CA LEU A 11 29.22 -13.82 20.96
C LEU A 11 29.08 -12.94 19.74
N ILE A 12 30.11 -12.88 18.89
CA ILE A 12 30.02 -12.31 17.56
C ILE A 12 29.18 -13.30 16.75
N LEU A 13 27.89 -13.00 16.60
CA LEU A 13 27.03 -13.68 15.63
C LEU A 13 27.54 -13.35 14.22
N LEU A 14 28.36 -14.26 13.69
CA LEU A 14 28.71 -14.27 12.28
C LEU A 14 27.42 -14.53 11.47
N PHE A 15 26.76 -13.47 11.01
CA PHE A 15 25.83 -13.60 9.91
C PHE A 15 26.58 -14.20 8.72
N PRO A 16 26.04 -15.24 8.06
CA PRO A 16 26.60 -15.65 6.78
C PRO A 16 26.47 -14.46 5.84
N ILE A 17 27.59 -13.82 5.55
CA ILE A 17 27.71 -12.82 4.49
C ILE A 17 27.44 -13.58 3.20
N PHE A 18 26.17 -13.64 2.77
CA PHE A 18 25.87 -13.93 1.40
C PHE A 18 26.39 -12.73 0.60
N SER A 19 27.59 -12.90 0.04
CA SER A 19 28.18 -11.95 -0.89
C SER A 19 27.40 -12.00 -2.22
N TYR A 20 26.19 -11.39 -2.22
CA TYR A 20 25.63 -10.86 -3.44
C TYR A 20 26.17 -9.44 -3.56
N GLY A 21 27.33 -9.31 -4.18
CA GLY A 21 27.85 -8.03 -4.60
C GLY A 21 26.92 -7.38 -5.61
N CYS A 22 26.89 -6.06 -5.64
CA CYS A 22 26.37 -5.33 -6.78
C CYS A 22 26.96 -5.97 -8.04
N LYS A 23 26.14 -6.52 -8.92
CA LYS A 23 26.61 -6.95 -10.22
C LYS A 23 26.77 -5.68 -11.04
N ASP A 24 28.01 -5.33 -11.34
CA ASP A 24 28.31 -4.23 -12.24
C ASP A 24 27.59 -4.47 -13.57
N GLY A 25 26.66 -3.59 -13.93
CA GLY A 25 26.21 -3.41 -15.30
C GLY A 25 25.08 -4.30 -15.84
N GLU A 26 24.35 -5.08 -15.04
CA GLU A 26 23.08 -5.63 -15.55
C GLU A 26 22.05 -4.47 -15.63
N LYS A 27 21.85 -3.93 -16.84
CA LYS A 27 20.75 -3.01 -17.16
C LYS A 27 19.43 -3.74 -16.92
N GLY A 28 18.80 -3.51 -15.78
CA GLY A 28 17.40 -3.83 -15.59
C GLY A 28 16.54 -2.76 -16.27
N ASP A 29 15.37 -3.15 -16.78
CA ASP A 29 14.41 -2.18 -17.33
C ASP A 29 13.64 -1.44 -16.24
N ILE A 30 13.75 -1.87 -14.97
CA ILE A 30 13.01 -1.37 -13.81
C ILE A 30 13.86 -1.49 -12.54
N THR A 31 13.65 -0.58 -11.60
CA THR A 31 14.24 -0.64 -10.26
C THR A 31 13.90 -1.96 -9.56
N SER A 32 14.85 -2.53 -8.84
CA SER A 32 14.66 -3.78 -8.10
C SER A 32 15.22 -3.72 -6.69
N TYR A 33 14.54 -4.46 -5.80
CA TYR A 33 14.91 -4.63 -4.40
C TYR A 33 15.29 -6.07 -4.11
N GLN A 34 16.43 -6.26 -3.49
CA GLN A 34 16.78 -7.50 -2.82
C GLN A 34 16.87 -7.23 -1.33
N ILE A 35 15.93 -7.76 -0.56
CA ILE A 35 15.83 -7.53 0.88
C ILE A 35 16.10 -8.84 1.61
N ASN A 36 17.05 -8.81 2.56
CA ASN A 36 17.30 -9.91 3.48
C ASN A 36 17.01 -9.39 4.89
N CYS A 37 16.03 -9.97 5.57
CA CYS A 37 15.63 -9.49 6.88
C CYS A 37 15.30 -10.64 7.84
N GLU A 38 15.44 -10.34 9.13
CA GLU A 38 15.14 -11.26 10.22
C GLU A 38 14.33 -10.54 11.29
N LEU A 39 13.23 -11.16 11.71
CA LEU A 39 12.43 -10.72 12.85
C LEU A 39 12.83 -11.49 14.10
N ASP A 40 13.27 -10.77 15.13
CA ASP A 40 13.58 -11.27 16.44
C ASP A 40 12.77 -10.53 17.50
N GLY A 41 11.80 -11.22 18.09
CA GLY A 41 10.78 -10.57 18.93
C GLY A 41 9.98 -9.53 18.12
N HIS A 42 10.17 -8.26 18.44
CA HIS A 42 9.52 -7.12 17.76
C HIS A 42 10.53 -6.18 17.09
N THR A 43 11.75 -6.66 16.89
CA THR A 43 12.81 -5.95 16.17
C THR A 43 13.10 -6.68 14.86
N LEU A 44 12.97 -5.97 13.75
CA LEU A 44 13.35 -6.46 12.43
C LEU A 44 14.68 -5.82 12.05
N ARG A 45 15.67 -6.65 11.70
CA ARG A 45 16.94 -6.23 11.13
C ARG A 45 16.98 -6.62 9.68
N GLY A 46 17.39 -5.71 8.83
CA GLY A 46 17.41 -5.95 7.40
C GLY A 46 18.56 -5.28 6.69
N VAL A 47 18.96 -5.92 5.60
CA VAL A 47 19.83 -5.34 4.60
C VAL A 47 19.08 -5.38 3.27
N GLU A 48 18.89 -4.23 2.66
CA GLU A 48 18.35 -4.15 1.32
C GLU A 48 19.41 -3.71 0.30
N THR A 49 19.33 -4.24 -0.89
CA THR A 49 20.09 -3.80 -2.05
C THR A 49 19.11 -3.31 -3.09
N VAL A 50 19.18 -2.04 -3.43
CA VAL A 50 18.33 -1.39 -4.43
C VAL A 50 19.17 -1.15 -5.68
N ASN A 51 18.81 -1.82 -6.78
CA ASN A 51 19.34 -1.49 -8.10
C ASN A 51 18.41 -0.46 -8.72
N PHE A 52 18.72 0.80 -8.52
CA PHE A 52 17.96 1.91 -9.08
C PHE A 52 18.23 2.04 -10.57
N VAL A 53 17.17 2.28 -11.34
CA VAL A 53 17.26 2.63 -12.77
C VAL A 53 16.64 4.01 -12.94
N ASN A 54 17.40 4.94 -13.51
CA ASN A 54 16.91 6.28 -13.78
C ASN A 54 16.08 6.30 -15.07
N THR A 55 14.79 6.08 -14.94
CA THR A 55 13.83 6.13 -16.07
C THR A 55 13.34 7.54 -16.40
N SER A 56 13.86 8.57 -15.73
CA SER A 56 13.50 9.97 -15.96
C SER A 56 14.38 10.62 -17.03
N ASN A 57 14.02 11.83 -17.44
CA ASN A 57 14.83 12.65 -18.35
C ASN A 57 15.83 13.54 -17.61
N ASN A 58 15.97 13.41 -16.28
CA ASN A 58 16.82 14.24 -15.45
C ASN A 58 17.98 13.43 -14.88
N THR A 59 19.12 14.09 -14.65
CA THR A 59 20.25 13.49 -13.94
C THR A 59 19.99 13.44 -12.45
N VAL A 60 20.41 12.36 -11.80
CA VAL A 60 20.24 12.10 -10.36
C VAL A 60 21.60 11.97 -9.69
N SER A 61 21.87 12.73 -8.63
CA SER A 61 23.13 12.67 -7.84
C SER A 61 22.91 12.19 -6.40
N GLN A 62 21.66 12.08 -5.96
CA GLN A 62 21.25 11.57 -4.65
C GLN A 62 20.06 10.64 -4.83
N LEU A 63 19.90 9.65 -3.95
CA LEU A 63 18.66 8.92 -3.80
C LEU A 63 18.02 9.27 -2.46
N LYS A 64 16.67 9.32 -2.44
CA LYS A 64 15.89 9.56 -1.25
C LYS A 64 14.95 8.40 -0.99
N PHE A 65 14.84 7.99 0.27
CA PHE A 65 13.99 6.88 0.69
C PHE A 65 13.07 7.31 1.83
N ASN A 66 11.79 6.97 1.73
CA ASN A 66 10.84 7.14 2.82
C ASN A 66 11.10 6.11 3.93
N LEU A 67 11.17 6.57 5.16
CA LEU A 67 11.32 5.79 6.38
C LEU A 67 9.98 5.79 7.15
N PHE A 68 8.97 5.11 6.61
CA PHE A 68 7.61 5.13 7.17
C PHE A 68 7.51 4.62 8.61
N GLY A 69 8.45 3.75 9.06
CA GLY A 69 8.56 3.32 10.45
C GLY A 69 8.78 4.46 11.45
N ASN A 70 9.29 5.61 10.98
CA ASN A 70 9.54 6.77 11.83
C ASN A 70 8.28 7.59 12.16
N ALA A 71 7.14 7.34 11.52
CA ALA A 71 5.86 7.89 11.94
C ALA A 71 5.42 7.41 13.33
N PHE A 72 5.93 6.25 13.78
CA PHE A 72 5.64 5.66 15.09
C PHE A 72 6.56 6.15 16.20
N ARG A 73 7.44 7.13 15.94
CA ARG A 73 8.34 7.70 16.95
C ARG A 73 7.58 8.52 18.00
N LYS A 74 8.17 8.60 19.16
CA LYS A 74 7.71 9.53 20.19
C LYS A 74 7.86 10.99 19.67
N ASN A 75 6.80 11.76 19.79
CA ASN A 75 6.72 13.17 19.35
C ASN A 75 6.77 13.34 17.81
N ALA A 76 6.36 12.36 17.02
CA ALA A 76 6.13 12.57 15.60
C ALA A 76 5.08 13.68 15.39
N THR A 77 5.33 14.56 14.42
CA THR A 77 4.42 15.64 14.02
C THR A 77 3.15 15.07 13.39
N TYR A 78 3.33 14.11 12.50
CA TYR A 78 2.25 13.36 11.90
C TYR A 78 2.17 11.97 12.56
N THR A 79 1.10 11.76 13.34
CA THR A 79 0.86 10.47 14.00
C THR A 79 0.18 9.50 13.03
N PRO A 80 0.56 8.19 13.04
CA PRO A 80 0.02 7.23 12.07
C PRO A 80 -1.43 6.83 12.35
N ILE A 81 -1.98 7.24 13.50
CA ILE A 81 -3.34 6.89 13.95
C ILE A 81 -4.12 8.17 14.17
N SER A 82 -5.29 8.29 13.55
CA SER A 82 -6.17 9.42 13.77
C SER A 82 -6.73 9.42 15.20
N ALA A 83 -7.03 10.61 15.73
CA ALA A 83 -7.42 10.81 17.12
C ALA A 83 -8.61 9.94 17.57
N GLN A 84 -9.52 9.66 16.66
CA GLN A 84 -10.71 8.83 16.94
C GLN A 84 -10.39 7.36 17.20
N TYR A 85 -9.24 6.84 16.69
CA TYR A 85 -8.84 5.43 16.83
C TYR A 85 -7.75 5.20 17.88
N ILE A 86 -7.17 6.24 18.49
CA ILE A 86 -6.03 6.10 19.42
C ILE A 86 -6.29 5.05 20.51
N ASN A 87 -7.45 5.11 21.17
CA ASN A 87 -7.77 4.18 22.28
C ASN A 87 -7.90 2.72 21.81
N LYS A 88 -8.33 2.49 20.57
CA LYS A 88 -8.44 1.16 19.96
C LYS A 88 -7.08 0.67 19.48
N ALA A 89 -6.33 1.55 18.83
CA ALA A 89 -5.03 1.21 18.26
C ALA A 89 -3.96 0.90 19.33
N TYR A 90 -4.09 1.49 20.51
CA TYR A 90 -3.15 1.31 21.63
C TYR A 90 -3.84 0.72 22.88
N PRO A 91 -4.35 -0.53 22.83
CA PRO A 91 -5.12 -1.13 23.94
C PRO A 91 -4.29 -1.31 25.22
N HIS A 92 -2.96 -1.40 25.11
CA HIS A 92 -2.02 -1.50 26.23
C HIS A 92 -1.34 -0.17 26.59
N GLY A 93 -1.86 0.96 26.10
CA GLY A 93 -1.27 2.28 26.26
C GLY A 93 -0.30 2.63 25.15
N MET A 94 0.12 3.90 25.10
CA MET A 94 0.98 4.43 24.04
C MET A 94 2.30 3.66 23.94
N SER A 95 2.61 3.20 22.75
CA SER A 95 3.84 2.50 22.39
C SER A 95 4.47 3.17 21.17
N TYR A 96 5.78 3.11 21.07
CA TYR A 96 6.55 3.79 20.03
C TYR A 96 7.45 2.81 19.29
N GLY A 97 7.64 3.07 18.01
CA GLY A 97 8.56 2.36 17.13
C GLY A 97 9.51 3.34 16.44
N SER A 98 10.48 2.82 15.72
CA SER A 98 11.38 3.64 14.91
C SER A 98 12.14 2.81 13.89
N MET A 99 12.54 3.43 12.80
CA MET A 99 13.46 2.87 11.82
C MET A 99 14.80 3.60 11.94
N GLN A 100 15.88 2.82 12.10
CA GLN A 100 17.26 3.31 12.14
C GLN A 100 18.01 2.84 10.91
N ILE A 101 18.81 3.73 10.31
CA ILE A 101 19.77 3.37 9.27
C ILE A 101 21.12 3.19 9.92
N ASN A 102 21.67 1.98 9.82
CA ASN A 102 22.94 1.63 10.44
C ASN A 102 24.11 2.00 9.52
N ASP A 103 24.01 1.67 8.24
CA ASP A 103 25.01 1.97 7.23
C ASP A 103 24.38 2.08 5.82
N ALA A 104 25.05 2.82 4.93
CA ALA A 104 24.71 2.89 3.50
C ALA A 104 25.97 2.74 2.63
N PHE A 105 25.79 2.11 1.46
CA PHE A 105 26.86 1.87 0.49
C PHE A 105 26.34 2.16 -0.91
N VAL A 106 27.18 2.79 -1.73
CA VAL A 106 26.97 2.99 -3.18
C VAL A 106 28.04 2.18 -3.91
N GLU A 107 27.61 1.26 -4.78
CA GLU A 107 28.51 0.39 -5.54
C GLU A 107 29.58 -0.30 -4.66
N ASN A 108 29.13 -0.84 -3.50
CA ASN A 108 29.94 -1.51 -2.47
C ASN A 108 30.93 -0.60 -1.72
N LYS A 109 30.94 0.72 -1.95
CA LYS A 109 31.72 1.67 -1.16
C LYS A 109 30.85 2.34 -0.13
N LYS A 110 31.34 2.51 1.09
CA LYS A 110 30.62 3.23 2.16
C LYS A 110 30.27 4.62 1.65
N ALA A 111 29.01 5.01 1.78
CA ALA A 111 28.47 6.28 1.34
C ALA A 111 28.10 7.16 2.53
N ASP A 112 28.19 8.46 2.35
CA ASP A 112 27.64 9.42 3.28
C ASP A 112 26.12 9.46 3.11
N PHE A 113 25.41 9.54 4.23
CA PHE A 113 23.97 9.69 4.23
C PHE A 113 23.52 10.63 5.36
N SER A 114 22.33 11.18 5.20
CA SER A 114 21.69 11.99 6.23
C SER A 114 20.22 11.59 6.38
N ILE A 115 19.68 11.87 7.56
CA ILE A 115 18.25 11.68 7.85
C ILE A 115 17.60 13.06 7.90
N GLY A 116 16.56 13.26 7.10
CA GLY A 116 15.82 14.49 6.96
C GLY A 116 14.30 14.27 7.02
N GLY A 117 13.56 15.24 6.48
CA GLY A 117 12.09 15.26 6.54
C GLY A 117 11.55 15.75 7.88
N ILE A 118 10.22 15.94 7.96
CA ILE A 118 9.56 16.53 9.14
C ILE A 118 9.73 15.64 10.39
N ASP A 119 9.61 14.32 10.22
CA ASP A 119 9.64 13.36 11.31
C ASP A 119 10.87 12.42 11.21
N GLU A 120 12.01 12.92 10.69
CA GLU A 120 13.18 12.09 10.35
C GLU A 120 12.77 10.90 9.47
N ASN A 121 11.84 11.16 8.57
CA ASN A 121 11.17 10.15 7.75
C ASN A 121 11.77 10.02 6.34
N VAL A 122 12.89 10.68 6.06
CA VAL A 122 13.57 10.63 4.77
C VAL A 122 15.05 10.32 4.96
N LEU A 123 15.52 9.21 4.37
CA LEU A 123 16.93 8.90 4.19
C LEU A 123 17.41 9.52 2.88
N ILE A 124 18.52 10.26 2.93
CA ILE A 124 19.16 10.88 1.78
C ILE A 124 20.55 10.27 1.64
N ILE A 125 20.83 9.63 0.51
CA ILE A 125 22.13 9.01 0.21
C ILE A 125 22.78 9.76 -0.96
N ASP A 126 24.01 10.25 -0.75
CA ASP A 126 24.81 10.86 -1.78
C ASP A 126 25.47 9.79 -2.67
N LEU A 127 25.26 9.87 -3.96
CA LEU A 127 25.79 8.88 -4.92
C LEU A 127 27.26 9.08 -5.26
N ASN A 128 27.83 10.24 -4.91
CA ASN A 128 29.20 10.66 -5.28
C ASN A 128 29.48 10.60 -6.80
N ARG A 129 28.43 10.53 -7.62
CA ARG A 129 28.44 10.61 -9.07
C ARG A 129 27.07 11.00 -9.60
N GLU A 130 27.03 11.40 -10.83
CA GLU A 130 25.78 11.60 -11.57
C GLU A 130 25.32 10.26 -12.18
N VAL A 131 24.01 10.01 -12.15
CA VAL A 131 23.30 8.90 -12.82
C VAL A 131 22.44 9.52 -13.90
N PHE A 132 22.86 9.38 -15.15
CA PHE A 132 22.15 9.93 -16.29
C PHE A 132 20.87 9.14 -16.63
N PRO A 133 19.96 9.68 -17.46
CA PRO A 133 18.83 8.93 -18.00
C PRO A 133 19.26 7.55 -18.53
N ASP A 134 18.45 6.52 -18.28
CA ASP A 134 18.70 5.11 -18.63
C ASP A 134 19.93 4.46 -17.98
N GLU A 135 20.58 5.13 -17.04
CA GLU A 135 21.64 4.54 -16.23
C GLU A 135 21.10 3.97 -14.92
N GLY A 136 21.86 3.05 -14.34
CA GLY A 136 21.58 2.48 -13.02
C GLY A 136 22.66 2.75 -12.00
N VAL A 137 22.29 2.62 -10.73
CA VAL A 137 23.19 2.61 -9.58
C VAL A 137 22.72 1.62 -8.53
N CYS A 138 23.65 0.90 -7.94
CA CYS A 138 23.36 -0.03 -6.85
C CYS A 138 23.63 0.64 -5.50
N VAL A 139 22.59 0.65 -4.64
CA VAL A 139 22.68 1.16 -3.27
C VAL A 139 22.33 0.04 -2.31
N LYS A 140 23.12 -0.13 -1.25
CA LYS A 140 22.86 -1.08 -0.18
C LYS A 140 22.64 -0.32 1.13
N ILE A 141 21.58 -0.66 1.86
CA ILE A 141 21.17 -0.01 3.10
C ILE A 141 21.04 -1.09 4.19
N ASP A 142 21.70 -0.87 5.32
CA ASP A 142 21.55 -1.66 6.53
C ASP A 142 20.63 -0.91 7.49
N PHE A 143 19.55 -1.55 7.94
CA PHE A 143 18.54 -0.89 8.75
C PHE A 143 17.99 -1.77 9.86
N THR A 144 17.45 -1.12 10.89
CA THR A 144 16.75 -1.76 12.01
C THR A 144 15.40 -1.07 12.21
N LEU A 145 14.33 -1.87 12.23
CA LEU A 145 12.97 -1.42 12.55
C LEU A 145 12.57 -2.00 13.92
N ASN A 146 12.28 -1.12 14.87
CA ASN A 146 11.66 -1.46 16.13
C ASN A 146 10.15 -1.21 16.04
N LEU A 147 9.35 -2.26 16.19
CA LEU A 147 7.91 -2.19 16.07
C LEU A 147 7.27 -1.62 17.34
N ALA A 148 6.27 -0.76 17.16
CA ALA A 148 5.37 -0.35 18.25
C ALA A 148 4.35 -1.45 18.56
N ASN A 149 3.90 -1.54 19.82
CA ASN A 149 2.68 -2.28 20.15
C ASN A 149 1.47 -1.41 19.77
N VAL A 150 0.98 -1.64 18.56
CA VAL A 150 -0.09 -0.84 17.96
C VAL A 150 -0.85 -1.66 16.92
N ILE A 151 -2.16 -1.50 16.89
CA ILE A 151 -3.06 -2.09 15.90
C ILE A 151 -3.08 -1.17 14.67
N ALA A 152 -2.15 -1.38 13.75
CA ALA A 152 -1.91 -0.55 12.58
C ALA A 152 -1.32 -1.36 11.42
N ARG A 153 -1.05 -0.67 10.28
CA ARG A 153 -0.38 -1.26 9.11
C ARG A 153 1.01 -1.83 9.44
N THR A 154 1.73 -1.16 10.35
CA THR A 154 3.05 -1.57 10.85
C THR A 154 3.03 -1.55 12.37
N GLY A 155 3.30 -2.69 12.98
CA GLY A 155 3.25 -2.85 14.44
C GLY A 155 2.93 -4.28 14.84
N TYR A 156 2.72 -4.49 16.12
CA TYR A 156 2.29 -5.77 16.64
C TYR A 156 1.18 -5.60 17.69
N ASN A 157 0.37 -6.64 17.83
CA ASN A 157 -0.65 -6.78 18.86
C ASN A 157 -0.65 -8.22 19.39
N ASP A 158 -1.65 -8.57 20.21
CA ASP A 158 -1.73 -9.90 20.84
C ASP A 158 -1.94 -11.05 19.83
N LYS A 159 -2.44 -10.76 18.63
CA LYS A 159 -2.80 -11.76 17.62
C LYS A 159 -1.87 -11.76 16.40
N THR A 160 -1.42 -10.59 15.95
CA THR A 160 -0.67 -10.43 14.69
C THR A 160 0.52 -9.50 14.80
N ILE A 161 1.47 -9.67 13.88
CA ILE A 161 2.53 -8.72 13.57
C ILE A 161 2.33 -8.28 12.12
N ASN A 162 2.08 -7.00 11.91
CA ASN A 162 1.91 -6.39 10.60
C ASN A 162 3.22 -5.70 10.18
N LEU A 163 3.76 -6.08 9.05
CA LEU A 163 4.99 -5.54 8.48
C LEU A 163 4.68 -4.92 7.12
N ALA A 164 4.05 -3.76 7.12
CA ALA A 164 3.89 -2.93 5.94
C ALA A 164 4.94 -1.82 5.94
N ASN A 165 5.48 -1.48 4.76
CA ASN A 165 6.47 -0.40 4.65
C ASN A 165 7.63 -0.55 5.67
N PHE A 166 8.07 -1.79 5.90
CA PHE A 166 9.00 -2.19 6.96
C PHE A 166 10.47 -1.96 6.61
N TYR A 167 10.77 -1.46 5.43
CA TYR A 167 12.10 -1.19 4.88
C TYR A 167 12.13 0.23 4.30
N PRO A 168 13.30 0.84 4.06
CA PRO A 168 13.41 2.11 3.33
C PRO A 168 12.84 2.00 1.91
N ILE A 169 11.86 2.84 1.57
CA ILE A 169 11.20 2.80 0.25
C ILE A 169 11.66 3.99 -0.58
N LEU A 170 12.22 3.74 -1.75
CA LEU A 170 12.64 4.79 -2.67
C LEU A 170 11.47 5.74 -2.95
N CYS A 171 11.69 7.03 -2.73
CA CYS A 171 10.72 8.06 -3.05
C CYS A 171 10.45 8.06 -4.56
N ALA A 172 9.19 8.20 -4.97
CA ALA A 172 8.86 8.38 -6.38
C ALA A 172 9.59 9.59 -6.95
N PHE A 173 10.17 9.42 -8.15
CA PHE A 173 10.92 10.49 -8.81
C PHE A 173 10.10 11.05 -9.97
N SER A 174 9.70 12.30 -9.86
CA SER A 174 8.87 12.98 -10.85
C SER A 174 9.29 14.44 -11.01
N ASN A 175 9.26 14.96 -12.23
CA ASN A 175 9.58 16.35 -12.54
C ASN A 175 10.93 16.85 -12.00
N GLY A 176 11.94 15.95 -11.97
CA GLY A 176 13.29 16.28 -11.53
C GLY A 176 13.51 16.29 -10.02
N SER A 177 12.55 15.80 -9.23
CA SER A 177 12.65 15.73 -7.76
C SER A 177 12.05 14.44 -7.20
N PHE A 178 12.55 14.03 -6.02
CA PHE A 178 11.96 12.96 -5.22
C PHE A 178 10.80 13.52 -4.39
N TYR A 179 9.69 12.76 -4.35
CA TYR A 179 8.54 13.11 -3.55
C TYR A 179 8.68 12.53 -2.13
N GLU A 180 8.90 13.40 -1.15
CA GLU A 180 9.02 13.04 0.26
C GLU A 180 7.63 12.96 0.88
N CYS A 181 7.21 11.76 1.32
CA CYS A 181 5.89 11.54 1.88
C CYS A 181 5.83 11.95 3.36
N ALA A 182 4.88 12.81 3.75
CA ALA A 182 4.49 12.97 5.14
C ALA A 182 3.45 11.90 5.51
N TYR A 183 3.54 11.33 6.71
CA TYR A 183 2.62 10.26 7.14
C TYR A 183 1.35 10.86 7.76
N TYR A 184 0.33 11.12 6.94
CA TYR A 184 -0.97 11.59 7.44
C TYR A 184 -1.72 10.47 8.15
N SER A 185 -2.56 10.83 9.14
CA SER A 185 -3.28 9.87 9.99
C SER A 185 -4.54 9.27 9.35
N PHE A 186 -4.95 9.76 8.21
CA PHE A 186 -6.04 9.24 7.38
C PHE A 186 -5.64 9.31 5.91
N GLY A 187 -6.36 8.56 5.06
CA GLY A 187 -5.94 8.30 3.69
C GLY A 187 -4.67 7.44 3.65
N ASP A 188 -4.10 7.31 2.46
CA ASP A 188 -2.93 6.48 2.21
C ASP A 188 -1.72 7.35 1.83
N PRO A 189 -0.82 7.62 2.80
CA PRO A 189 0.30 8.53 2.59
C PRO A 189 1.48 7.85 1.88
N PHE A 190 1.20 6.93 0.96
CA PHE A 190 2.22 6.13 0.29
C PHE A 190 2.27 6.45 -1.20
N TYR A 191 3.43 6.92 -1.65
CA TYR A 191 3.65 7.19 -3.06
C TYR A 191 5.00 6.64 -3.48
N SER A 192 4.99 5.67 -4.38
CA SER A 192 6.19 4.99 -4.89
C SER A 192 5.99 4.57 -6.34
N ASP A 193 7.10 4.33 -7.04
CA ASP A 193 7.09 3.67 -8.34
C ASP A 193 7.07 2.16 -8.18
N CYS A 194 6.63 1.45 -9.23
CA CYS A 194 6.70 -0.01 -9.25
C CYS A 194 8.15 -0.48 -9.36
N ALA A 195 8.47 -1.56 -8.65
CA ALA A 195 9.76 -2.22 -8.67
C ALA A 195 9.61 -3.74 -8.61
N ASP A 196 10.69 -4.47 -8.88
CA ASP A 196 10.77 -5.91 -8.67
C ASP A 196 11.32 -6.22 -7.28
N TYR A 197 10.69 -7.16 -6.56
CA TYR A 197 11.09 -7.53 -5.20
C TYR A 197 11.51 -8.99 -5.11
N ASN A 198 12.64 -9.21 -4.44
CA ASN A 198 13.15 -10.51 -4.01
C ASN A 198 13.47 -10.41 -2.51
N VAL A 199 12.57 -10.94 -1.67
CA VAL A 199 12.63 -10.77 -0.21
C VAL A 199 12.90 -12.10 0.46
N THR A 200 14.01 -12.20 1.19
CA THR A 200 14.34 -13.33 2.05
C THR A 200 14.06 -12.93 3.49
N PHE A 201 13.13 -13.62 4.11
CA PHE A 201 12.65 -13.34 5.45
C PHE A 201 12.88 -14.52 6.41
N THR A 202 13.56 -14.25 7.52
CA THR A 202 13.80 -15.21 8.60
C THR A 202 12.94 -14.86 9.80
N TYR A 203 12.21 -15.84 10.32
CA TYR A 203 11.27 -15.68 11.43
C TYR A 203 11.14 -16.95 12.27
N ASP A 204 10.59 -16.83 13.48
CA ASP A 204 10.34 -17.97 14.38
C ASP A 204 9.30 -18.92 13.74
N LYS A 205 9.59 -20.23 13.76
CA LYS A 205 8.75 -21.27 13.14
C LYS A 205 7.33 -21.37 13.70
N LYS A 206 7.06 -20.74 14.85
CA LYS A 206 5.72 -20.69 15.44
C LYS A 206 4.73 -19.84 14.63
N PHE A 207 5.23 -18.95 13.76
CA PHE A 207 4.39 -18.09 12.95
C PHE A 207 4.01 -18.73 11.61
N VAL A 208 2.76 -18.51 11.21
CA VAL A 208 2.31 -18.63 9.82
C VAL A 208 2.40 -17.24 9.21
N VAL A 209 2.94 -17.14 8.00
CA VAL A 209 3.24 -15.86 7.31
C VAL A 209 2.42 -15.75 6.03
N ALA A 210 1.65 -14.67 5.92
CA ALA A 210 1.09 -14.18 4.66
C ALA A 210 2.03 -13.15 4.05
N SER A 211 2.16 -13.11 2.71
CA SER A 211 3.09 -12.22 2.01
C SER A 211 2.55 -11.71 0.69
N SER A 212 3.05 -10.56 0.27
CA SER A 212 2.79 -9.98 -1.06
C SER A 212 3.33 -10.81 -2.23
N GLY A 213 4.36 -11.62 -2.00
CA GLY A 213 5.03 -12.35 -3.07
C GLY A 213 4.75 -13.85 -3.08
N VAL A 214 5.17 -14.50 -4.17
CA VAL A 214 5.17 -15.96 -4.27
C VAL A 214 6.37 -16.52 -3.51
N GLU A 215 6.14 -17.47 -2.58
CA GLU A 215 7.22 -18.20 -1.91
C GLU A 215 7.96 -19.09 -2.95
N THR A 216 9.24 -18.83 -3.15
CA THR A 216 10.08 -19.52 -4.13
C THR A 216 11.08 -20.48 -3.51
N ASN A 217 11.42 -20.28 -2.25
CA ASN A 217 12.33 -21.12 -1.48
C ASN A 217 11.95 -21.08 0.00
N LYS A 218 12.13 -22.22 0.69
CA LYS A 218 11.90 -22.34 2.12
C LYS A 218 12.92 -23.25 2.75
N LYS A 219 13.56 -22.80 3.81
CA LYS A 219 14.46 -23.57 4.65
C LYS A 219 14.00 -23.46 6.09
N GLN A 220 14.09 -24.56 6.83
CA GLN A 220 13.69 -24.61 8.22
C GLN A 220 14.81 -25.17 9.08
N THR A 221 15.03 -24.56 10.21
CA THR A 221 15.89 -25.05 11.29
C THR A 221 15.02 -25.52 12.46
N GLU A 222 15.64 -25.85 13.58
CA GLU A 222 14.92 -26.27 14.80
C GLU A 222 13.97 -25.17 15.30
N SER A 223 14.36 -23.89 15.23
CA SER A 223 13.60 -22.76 15.78
C SER A 223 13.11 -21.74 14.75
N LYS A 224 13.72 -21.65 13.58
CA LYS A 224 13.44 -20.60 12.57
C LYS A 224 13.10 -21.17 11.21
N ILE A 225 12.35 -20.37 10.45
CA ILE A 225 12.09 -20.55 9.02
C ILE A 225 12.73 -19.39 8.29
N THR A 226 13.40 -19.67 7.16
CA THR A 226 13.87 -18.68 6.21
C THR A 226 13.20 -18.96 4.86
N SER A 227 12.35 -18.04 4.41
CA SER A 227 11.64 -18.14 3.14
C SER A 227 12.02 -17.00 2.21
N THR A 228 12.06 -17.28 0.91
CA THR A 228 12.31 -16.26 -0.13
C THR A 228 11.04 -16.08 -0.95
N TYR A 229 10.63 -14.84 -1.11
CA TYR A 229 9.42 -14.43 -1.83
C TYR A 229 9.78 -13.53 -2.99
N LYS A 230 9.02 -13.61 -4.10
CA LYS A 230 9.20 -12.78 -5.28
C LYS A 230 7.89 -12.20 -5.77
N ILE A 231 7.93 -10.92 -6.14
CA ILE A 231 6.85 -10.24 -6.87
C ILE A 231 7.49 -9.23 -7.82
N ASN A 232 6.92 -9.08 -9.00
CA ASN A 232 7.40 -8.15 -10.00
C ASN A 232 6.40 -7.01 -10.19
N ASN A 233 6.91 -5.83 -10.53
CA ASN A 233 6.10 -4.64 -10.78
C ASN A 233 5.16 -4.30 -9.61
N ALA A 234 5.66 -4.33 -8.39
CA ALA A 234 4.90 -3.98 -7.19
C ALA A 234 5.36 -2.65 -6.59
N ARG A 235 4.44 -1.88 -6.01
CA ARG A 235 4.74 -0.58 -5.38
C ARG A 235 5.37 -0.72 -4.01
N SER A 236 5.07 -1.82 -3.34
CA SER A 236 5.59 -2.14 -2.03
C SER A 236 5.54 -3.64 -1.77
N PHE A 237 6.03 -4.03 -0.61
CA PHE A 237 5.99 -5.41 -0.14
C PHE A 237 5.54 -5.45 1.32
N ALA A 238 4.65 -6.39 1.67
CA ALA A 238 4.14 -6.54 3.01
C ALA A 238 4.15 -8.00 3.48
N PHE A 239 4.23 -8.17 4.81
CA PHE A 239 3.98 -9.42 5.51
C PHE A 239 2.95 -9.22 6.62
N VAL A 240 2.20 -10.27 6.91
CA VAL A 240 1.43 -10.40 8.16
C VAL A 240 1.74 -11.75 8.78
N LEU A 241 2.03 -11.77 10.07
CA LEU A 241 2.37 -12.96 10.81
C LEU A 241 1.37 -13.20 11.94
N SER A 242 0.97 -14.46 12.15
CA SER A 242 0.23 -14.89 13.34
C SER A 242 0.60 -16.31 13.73
N GLN A 243 0.54 -16.62 15.03
CA GLN A 243 0.64 -17.99 15.50
C GLN A 243 -0.69 -18.75 15.33
N GLY A 244 -1.79 -18.02 15.21
CA GLY A 244 -3.15 -18.56 15.11
C GLY A 244 -3.71 -18.68 13.69
N PHE A 245 -2.97 -18.31 12.65
CA PHE A 245 -3.51 -18.33 11.29
C PHE A 245 -3.89 -19.74 10.83
N LEU A 246 -5.14 -19.86 10.40
CA LEU A 246 -5.65 -20.87 9.50
C LEU A 246 -5.64 -20.29 8.08
N CYS A 247 -5.73 -21.16 7.05
CA CYS A 247 -5.70 -20.72 5.65
C CYS A 247 -6.67 -21.52 4.81
N GLU A 248 -7.63 -20.83 4.18
CA GLU A 248 -8.42 -21.34 3.07
C GLU A 248 -7.74 -20.98 1.75
N THR A 249 -7.87 -21.83 0.74
CA THR A 249 -7.26 -21.60 -0.58
C THR A 249 -8.25 -21.91 -1.70
N ASP A 250 -8.30 -21.02 -2.70
CA ASP A 250 -9.04 -21.22 -3.96
C ASP A 250 -8.13 -21.01 -5.17
N ASN A 251 -8.30 -21.86 -6.22
CA ASN A 251 -7.55 -21.77 -7.46
C ASN A 251 -8.48 -21.63 -8.70
N SER A 252 -9.78 -21.44 -8.49
CA SER A 252 -10.79 -21.45 -9.56
C SER A 252 -10.69 -20.28 -10.52
N THR A 253 -9.93 -19.23 -10.16
CA THR A 253 -9.71 -18.03 -10.97
C THR A 253 -8.50 -18.12 -11.90
N GLY A 254 -7.71 -19.20 -11.80
CA GLY A 254 -6.43 -19.35 -12.50
C GLY A 254 -5.23 -18.78 -11.75
N ILE A 255 -5.45 -18.11 -10.62
CA ILE A 255 -4.43 -17.69 -9.65
C ILE A 255 -4.71 -18.35 -8.30
N LYS A 256 -3.69 -18.47 -7.46
CA LYS A 256 -3.86 -18.97 -6.10
C LYS A 256 -4.32 -17.83 -5.19
N ILE A 257 -5.56 -17.91 -4.68
CA ILE A 257 -6.11 -17.02 -3.67
C ILE A 257 -6.01 -17.71 -2.32
N ASN A 258 -5.36 -17.07 -1.35
CA ASN A 258 -5.26 -17.54 0.03
C ASN A 258 -6.02 -16.58 0.94
N TYR A 259 -6.80 -17.13 1.88
CA TYR A 259 -7.42 -16.37 2.94
C TYR A 259 -6.84 -16.82 4.28
N TYR A 260 -6.10 -15.95 4.93
CA TYR A 260 -5.52 -16.16 6.25
C TYR A 260 -6.42 -15.53 7.31
N TYR A 261 -6.80 -16.33 8.33
CA TYR A 261 -7.71 -15.90 9.38
C TYR A 261 -7.40 -16.61 10.70
N TYR A 262 -7.88 -16.09 11.80
CA TYR A 262 -7.79 -16.70 13.13
C TYR A 262 -9.14 -16.64 13.89
N ASP A 263 -10.06 -15.80 13.47
CA ASP A 263 -11.38 -15.61 14.12
C ASP A 263 -12.44 -15.28 13.07
N ASP A 264 -12.75 -16.28 12.22
CA ASP A 264 -13.80 -16.19 11.21
C ASP A 264 -14.63 -17.48 11.23
N GLY A 265 -15.90 -17.36 11.61
CA GLY A 265 -16.85 -18.49 11.63
C GLY A 265 -17.31 -18.94 10.25
N GLN A 266 -17.04 -18.17 9.19
CA GLN A 266 -17.48 -18.45 7.82
C GLN A 266 -16.38 -18.24 6.76
N PRO A 267 -15.20 -18.84 6.92
CA PRO A 267 -14.04 -18.52 6.07
C PRO A 267 -14.25 -18.83 4.58
N LYS A 268 -15.10 -19.79 4.25
CA LYS A 268 -15.47 -20.09 2.85
C LYS A 268 -16.29 -18.97 2.22
N THR A 269 -17.17 -18.35 2.98
CA THR A 269 -17.92 -17.17 2.53
C THR A 269 -16.98 -15.98 2.33
N SER A 270 -16.03 -15.77 3.26
CA SER A 270 -15.07 -14.68 3.18
C SER A 270 -14.16 -14.79 1.97
N ILE A 271 -13.56 -15.96 1.69
CA ILE A 271 -12.73 -16.14 0.49
C ILE A 271 -13.54 -16.02 -0.81
N GLU A 272 -14.84 -16.38 -0.79
CA GLU A 272 -15.72 -16.30 -1.96
C GLU A 272 -15.89 -14.85 -2.46
N TYR A 273 -15.91 -13.84 -1.56
CA TYR A 273 -15.90 -12.42 -1.96
C TYR A 273 -14.69 -12.10 -2.83
N ALA A 274 -13.49 -12.49 -2.41
CA ALA A 274 -12.27 -12.27 -3.18
C ALA A 274 -12.28 -13.00 -4.52
N VAL A 275 -12.72 -14.26 -4.54
CA VAL A 275 -12.84 -15.08 -5.77
C VAL A 275 -13.79 -14.44 -6.77
N LYS A 276 -14.98 -14.02 -6.31
CA LYS A 276 -15.97 -13.34 -7.15
C LYS A 276 -15.44 -11.98 -7.65
N ALA A 277 -14.81 -11.19 -6.79
CA ALA A 277 -14.22 -9.91 -7.14
C ALA A 277 -13.12 -10.06 -8.20
N ILE A 278 -12.17 -10.96 -8.02
CA ILE A 278 -11.11 -11.25 -9.01
C ILE A 278 -11.71 -11.66 -10.37
N LYS A 279 -12.71 -12.54 -10.39
CA LYS A 279 -13.40 -12.94 -11.64
C LYS A 279 -14.06 -11.76 -12.34
N LEU A 280 -14.83 -10.98 -11.58
CA LEU A 280 -15.55 -9.83 -12.11
C LEU A 280 -14.59 -8.77 -12.67
N PHE A 281 -13.63 -8.32 -11.85
CA PHE A 281 -12.73 -7.23 -12.20
C PHE A 281 -11.78 -7.63 -13.34
N THR A 282 -11.33 -8.89 -13.39
CA THR A 282 -10.61 -9.42 -14.56
C THR A 282 -11.45 -9.28 -15.84
N SER A 283 -12.74 -9.56 -15.80
CA SER A 283 -13.62 -9.46 -16.96
C SER A 283 -13.90 -8.01 -17.36
N LYS A 284 -14.04 -7.11 -16.39
CA LYS A 284 -14.45 -5.71 -16.60
C LYS A 284 -13.26 -4.80 -16.93
N PHE A 285 -12.10 -5.01 -16.30
CA PHE A 285 -10.96 -4.07 -16.35
C PHE A 285 -9.74 -4.63 -17.10
N GLY A 286 -9.50 -5.94 -17.03
CA GLY A 286 -8.32 -6.60 -17.58
C GLY A 286 -7.73 -7.62 -16.61
N ALA A 287 -6.72 -8.35 -17.06
CA ALA A 287 -6.13 -9.44 -16.27
C ALA A 287 -5.58 -8.95 -14.93
N TYR A 288 -5.85 -9.71 -13.86
CA TYR A 288 -5.21 -9.51 -12.54
C TYR A 288 -3.68 -9.51 -12.69
N PRO A 289 -2.97 -8.55 -12.07
CA PRO A 289 -1.56 -8.31 -12.42
C PRO A 289 -0.56 -9.29 -11.82
N TYR A 290 -0.93 -10.04 -10.77
CA TYR A 290 0.01 -10.88 -10.01
C TYR A 290 -0.31 -12.38 -10.12
N LYS A 291 0.55 -13.24 -9.54
CA LYS A 291 0.41 -14.71 -9.60
C LYS A 291 -0.38 -15.30 -8.44
N THR A 292 -0.43 -14.58 -7.32
CA THR A 292 -1.12 -14.99 -6.09
C THR A 292 -1.89 -13.81 -5.52
N PHE A 293 -2.88 -14.08 -4.69
CA PHE A 293 -3.59 -13.06 -3.92
C PHE A 293 -3.83 -13.55 -2.51
N SER A 294 -3.43 -12.76 -1.50
CA SER A 294 -3.62 -13.08 -0.09
C SER A 294 -4.58 -12.08 0.54
N VAL A 295 -5.71 -12.56 1.07
CA VAL A 295 -6.61 -11.82 1.94
C VAL A 295 -6.26 -12.20 3.37
N VAL A 296 -6.04 -11.22 4.24
CA VAL A 296 -5.51 -11.48 5.58
C VAL A 296 -6.34 -10.76 6.63
N GLN A 297 -7.06 -11.53 7.46
CA GLN A 297 -7.68 -10.99 8.67
C GLN A 297 -6.58 -10.60 9.65
N THR A 298 -6.58 -9.36 10.12
CA THR A 298 -5.57 -8.87 11.07
C THR A 298 -6.13 -7.77 11.96
N GLY A 299 -5.47 -7.52 13.08
CA GLY A 299 -5.75 -6.33 13.86
C GLY A 299 -5.42 -5.07 13.04
N PHE A 300 -6.46 -4.32 12.67
CA PHE A 300 -6.36 -3.10 11.89
C PHE A 300 -7.58 -2.20 12.16
N VAL A 301 -7.36 -0.94 12.53
CA VAL A 301 -8.44 -0.05 13.01
C VAL A 301 -9.17 0.70 11.90
N GLN A 302 -8.66 0.69 10.67
CA GLN A 302 -9.15 1.52 9.56
C GLN A 302 -9.93 0.73 8.48
N GLY A 303 -10.32 -0.51 8.76
CA GLY A 303 -11.08 -1.33 7.81
C GLY A 303 -10.23 -2.26 6.98
N GLY A 304 -9.53 -1.77 5.96
CA GLY A 304 -8.67 -2.56 5.09
C GLY A 304 -7.42 -1.81 4.63
N MET A 305 -6.54 -2.51 3.89
CA MET A 305 -5.33 -1.96 3.26
C MET A 305 -4.86 -2.86 2.12
N GLU A 306 -4.53 -2.24 0.98
CA GLU A 306 -4.40 -2.83 -0.35
C GLU A 306 -2.96 -3.10 -0.80
N PHE A 307 -2.10 -3.69 -0.01
CA PHE A 307 -0.75 -4.00 -0.50
C PHE A 307 -0.76 -4.89 -1.76
N PRO A 308 0.23 -4.76 -2.66
CA PRO A 308 0.29 -5.57 -3.87
C PRO A 308 0.23 -7.08 -3.56
N ALA A 309 -0.77 -7.76 -4.10
CA ALA A 309 -1.06 -9.18 -3.91
C ALA A 309 -1.33 -9.62 -2.45
N LEU A 310 -1.44 -8.68 -1.50
CA LEU A 310 -1.81 -8.93 -0.11
C LEU A 310 -2.70 -7.80 0.39
N VAL A 311 -3.89 -8.13 0.87
CA VAL A 311 -4.76 -7.14 1.52
C VAL A 311 -4.97 -7.48 2.99
N MET A 312 -4.91 -6.46 3.84
CA MET A 312 -5.21 -6.56 5.25
C MET A 312 -6.68 -6.21 5.47
N ILE A 313 -7.43 -7.02 6.22
CA ILE A 313 -8.82 -6.80 6.56
C ILE A 313 -8.96 -6.79 8.07
N SER A 314 -9.60 -5.75 8.59
CA SER A 314 -9.79 -5.57 10.02
C SER A 314 -10.58 -6.72 10.66
N ASP A 315 -10.07 -7.28 11.76
CA ASP A 315 -10.75 -8.28 12.59
C ASP A 315 -11.89 -7.71 13.45
N GLU A 316 -12.08 -6.38 13.42
CA GLU A 316 -13.25 -5.73 14.04
C GLU A 316 -14.53 -5.85 13.19
N LEU A 317 -14.39 -6.18 11.90
CA LEU A 317 -15.48 -6.32 10.95
C LEU A 317 -16.00 -7.77 10.91
N ASN A 318 -17.26 -7.94 10.55
CA ASN A 318 -17.86 -9.25 10.32
C ASN A 318 -19.03 -9.16 9.33
N GLY A 319 -19.47 -10.31 8.79
CA GLY A 319 -20.62 -10.41 7.88
C GLY A 319 -20.47 -9.56 6.61
N LEU A 320 -21.53 -8.86 6.23
CA LEU A 320 -21.55 -8.06 4.99
C LEU A 320 -20.49 -6.95 4.97
N PRO A 321 -20.28 -6.14 6.00
CA PRO A 321 -19.21 -5.14 6.04
C PRO A 321 -17.82 -5.75 5.84
N TYR A 322 -17.54 -6.93 6.38
CA TYR A 322 -16.28 -7.64 6.17
C TYR A 322 -16.10 -8.03 4.70
N GLY A 323 -17.14 -8.60 4.08
CA GLY A 323 -17.14 -8.96 2.67
C GLY A 323 -16.99 -7.74 1.74
N GLU A 324 -17.63 -6.62 2.09
CA GLU A 324 -17.54 -5.37 1.34
C GLU A 324 -16.11 -4.82 1.31
N VAL A 325 -15.42 -4.82 2.46
CA VAL A 325 -14.01 -4.41 2.53
C VAL A 325 -13.12 -5.38 1.75
N ILE A 326 -13.35 -6.71 1.80
CA ILE A 326 -12.61 -7.65 0.94
C ILE A 326 -12.76 -7.29 -0.55
N VAL A 327 -13.96 -6.92 -1.00
CA VAL A 327 -14.21 -6.52 -2.39
C VAL A 327 -13.49 -5.21 -2.72
N HIS A 328 -13.55 -4.22 -1.82
CA HIS A 328 -12.89 -2.93 -1.93
C HIS A 328 -11.37 -3.12 -2.09
N GLU A 329 -10.74 -3.79 -1.15
CA GLU A 329 -9.29 -4.04 -1.17
C GLU A 329 -8.85 -4.90 -2.38
N THR A 330 -9.73 -5.80 -2.85
CA THR A 330 -9.49 -6.55 -4.09
C THR A 330 -9.50 -5.64 -5.32
N ALA A 331 -10.38 -4.61 -5.37
CA ALA A 331 -10.45 -3.69 -6.50
C ALA A 331 -9.20 -2.80 -6.60
N HIS A 332 -8.60 -2.44 -5.49
CA HIS A 332 -7.34 -1.72 -5.45
C HIS A 332 -6.19 -2.47 -6.15
N GLN A 333 -6.29 -3.77 -6.39
CA GLN A 333 -5.28 -4.47 -7.17
C GLN A 333 -5.23 -4.00 -8.64
N TRP A 334 -6.30 -3.37 -9.14
CA TRP A 334 -6.35 -2.65 -10.43
C TRP A 334 -6.09 -1.15 -10.25
N TRP A 335 -6.73 -0.53 -9.24
CA TRP A 335 -6.74 0.90 -8.97
C TRP A 335 -5.91 1.20 -7.74
N GLN A 336 -4.69 1.53 -7.83
CA GLN A 336 -3.58 1.77 -6.93
C GLN A 336 -2.43 0.81 -7.22
N THR A 337 -2.55 -0.52 -7.00
CA THR A 337 -1.36 -1.39 -7.11
C THR A 337 -0.88 -1.52 -8.55
N ALA A 338 -1.78 -1.65 -9.53
CA ALA A 338 -1.42 -1.69 -10.95
C ALA A 338 -1.41 -0.29 -11.58
N VAL A 339 -2.52 0.46 -11.52
CA VAL A 339 -2.60 1.85 -11.98
C VAL A 339 -2.53 2.74 -10.76
N GLY A 340 -1.33 3.23 -10.43
CA GLY A 340 -1.14 4.01 -9.22
C GLY A 340 -1.24 5.50 -9.42
N ASN A 341 -1.30 6.22 -8.33
CA ASN A 341 -1.33 7.67 -8.27
C ASN A 341 -0.55 8.17 -7.05
N ASN A 342 -0.37 9.47 -6.97
CA ASN A 342 0.04 10.09 -5.72
C ASN A 342 -1.19 10.24 -4.82
N GLU A 343 -1.39 9.29 -3.90
CA GLU A 343 -2.54 9.21 -3.00
C GLU A 343 -2.61 10.42 -2.06
N ILE A 344 -1.46 11.03 -1.77
CA ILE A 344 -1.41 12.25 -0.96
C ILE A 344 -2.05 13.44 -1.70
N GLU A 345 -1.88 13.53 -3.03
CA GLU A 345 -2.38 14.66 -3.83
C GLU A 345 -3.69 14.36 -4.55
N TYR A 346 -3.94 13.09 -4.88
CA TYR A 346 -5.04 12.67 -5.77
C TYR A 346 -5.73 11.38 -5.30
N GLY A 347 -5.96 11.20 -4.00
CA GLY A 347 -6.54 9.98 -3.44
C GLY A 347 -7.92 9.57 -4.02
N PHE A 348 -8.62 10.47 -4.70
CA PHE A 348 -9.87 10.15 -5.39
C PHE A 348 -9.68 9.30 -6.65
N LEU A 349 -8.47 9.23 -7.22
CA LEU A 349 -8.21 8.51 -8.48
C LEU A 349 -8.31 6.99 -8.30
N ASP A 350 -7.80 6.49 -7.19
CA ASP A 350 -7.89 5.08 -6.82
C ASP A 350 -9.12 4.78 -5.99
N GLU A 351 -9.38 5.54 -4.93
CA GLU A 351 -10.49 5.31 -4.02
C GLU A 351 -11.85 5.39 -4.71
N GLY A 352 -12.01 6.37 -5.59
CA GLY A 352 -13.27 6.53 -6.32
C GLY A 352 -13.57 5.39 -7.29
N LEU A 353 -12.57 4.89 -8.01
CA LEU A 353 -12.73 3.72 -8.89
C LEU A 353 -12.93 2.44 -8.09
N THR A 354 -12.25 2.32 -6.97
CA THR A 354 -12.38 1.19 -6.05
C THR A 354 -13.78 1.14 -5.44
N GLU A 355 -14.28 2.26 -4.93
CA GLU A 355 -15.61 2.35 -4.36
C GLU A 355 -16.70 2.06 -5.43
N TYR A 356 -16.53 2.58 -6.65
CA TYR A 356 -17.43 2.24 -7.74
C TYR A 356 -17.33 0.76 -8.14
N SER A 357 -16.18 0.13 -7.98
CA SER A 357 -16.00 -1.32 -8.22
C SER A 357 -16.79 -2.17 -7.21
N VAL A 358 -16.97 -1.70 -5.96
CA VAL A 358 -17.88 -2.32 -4.98
C VAL A 358 -19.33 -2.26 -5.47
N VAL A 359 -19.76 -1.12 -6.02
CA VAL A 359 -21.10 -0.99 -6.64
C VAL A 359 -21.27 -1.98 -7.79
N LEU A 360 -20.25 -2.12 -8.65
CA LEU A 360 -20.25 -3.10 -9.75
C LEU A 360 -20.32 -4.54 -9.26
N PHE A 361 -19.64 -4.85 -8.15
CA PHE A 361 -19.69 -6.17 -7.54
C PHE A 361 -21.13 -6.52 -7.14
N TYR A 362 -21.78 -5.68 -6.38
CA TYR A 362 -23.14 -5.95 -5.91
C TYR A 362 -24.17 -5.90 -7.05
N GLU A 363 -23.97 -5.10 -8.09
CA GLU A 363 -24.79 -5.14 -9.29
C GLU A 363 -24.74 -6.50 -10.01
N ASN A 364 -23.57 -7.17 -10.00
CA ASN A 364 -23.37 -8.46 -10.67
C ASN A 364 -23.70 -9.67 -9.79
N TYR A 365 -23.80 -9.50 -8.47
CA TYR A 365 -24.10 -10.54 -7.49
C TYR A 365 -25.30 -10.15 -6.61
N PRO A 366 -26.54 -10.18 -7.19
CA PRO A 366 -27.77 -9.70 -6.53
C PRO A 366 -28.16 -10.54 -5.31
N GLU A 367 -27.59 -11.73 -5.13
CA GLU A 367 -27.79 -12.58 -3.96
C GLU A 367 -27.41 -11.92 -2.63
N TYR A 368 -26.56 -10.88 -2.65
CA TYR A 368 -26.21 -10.09 -1.47
C TYR A 368 -27.27 -9.04 -1.10
N GLY A 369 -28.34 -8.89 -1.89
CA GLY A 369 -29.50 -8.03 -1.55
C GLY A 369 -29.32 -6.56 -1.90
N TYR A 370 -28.23 -6.16 -2.57
CA TYR A 370 -28.00 -4.79 -3.01
C TYR A 370 -28.25 -4.62 -4.52
N THR A 371 -28.57 -3.39 -4.90
CA THR A 371 -28.68 -3.00 -6.31
C THR A 371 -27.83 -1.76 -6.57
N ARG A 372 -27.30 -1.62 -7.80
CA ARG A 372 -26.58 -0.40 -8.23
C ARG A 372 -27.37 0.87 -7.87
N GLN A 373 -28.65 0.92 -8.24
CA GLN A 373 -29.47 2.11 -8.00
C GLN A 373 -29.65 2.40 -6.51
N GLY A 374 -29.80 1.36 -5.67
CA GLY A 374 -29.92 1.50 -4.22
C GLY A 374 -28.64 2.06 -3.60
N LEU A 375 -27.48 1.52 -3.98
CA LEU A 375 -26.17 1.94 -3.49
C LEU A 375 -25.85 3.39 -3.91
N ILE A 376 -26.03 3.74 -5.17
CA ILE A 376 -25.79 5.13 -5.65
C ILE A 376 -26.71 6.11 -4.95
N LYS A 377 -28.01 5.79 -4.78
CA LYS A 377 -28.93 6.64 -4.04
C LYS A 377 -28.50 6.83 -2.57
N ALA A 378 -27.99 5.78 -1.92
CA ALA A 378 -27.46 5.88 -0.55
C ALA A 378 -26.23 6.78 -0.51
N SER A 379 -25.30 6.64 -1.47
CA SER A 379 -24.11 7.51 -1.62
C SER A 379 -24.50 8.97 -1.82
N GLU A 380 -25.48 9.25 -2.72
CA GLU A 380 -26.01 10.62 -2.93
C GLU A 380 -26.60 11.21 -1.64
N GLN A 381 -27.35 10.42 -0.87
CA GLN A 381 -27.94 10.88 0.40
C GLN A 381 -26.85 11.20 1.41
N THR A 382 -25.85 10.33 1.56
CA THR A 382 -24.70 10.54 2.45
C THR A 382 -23.95 11.82 2.07
N TYR A 383 -23.68 12.00 0.79
CA TYR A 383 -22.98 13.18 0.27
C TYR A 383 -23.79 14.48 0.51
N LYS A 384 -25.11 14.47 0.31
CA LYS A 384 -26.00 15.62 0.62
C LYS A 384 -25.97 15.99 2.10
N VAL A 385 -25.97 14.98 2.99
CA VAL A 385 -25.85 15.20 4.43
C VAL A 385 -24.51 15.85 4.75
N PHE A 386 -23.40 15.30 4.21
CA PHE A 386 -22.07 15.89 4.35
C PHE A 386 -22.05 17.36 3.92
N CYS A 387 -22.52 17.68 2.71
CA CYS A 387 -22.54 19.06 2.22
C CYS A 387 -23.35 19.99 3.15
N SER A 388 -24.56 19.54 3.58
CA SER A 388 -25.42 20.33 4.47
C SER A 388 -24.80 20.57 5.85
N VAL A 389 -24.07 19.62 6.40
CA VAL A 389 -23.40 19.74 7.71
C VAL A 389 -22.21 20.71 7.59
N TYR A 390 -21.36 20.51 6.57
CA TYR A 390 -20.16 21.33 6.42
C TYR A 390 -20.44 22.75 5.97
N ASP A 391 -21.50 23.00 5.18
CA ASP A 391 -21.96 24.36 4.90
C ASP A 391 -22.29 25.15 6.17
N LYS A 392 -22.90 24.47 7.15
CA LYS A 392 -23.21 25.11 8.44
C LYS A 392 -21.98 25.32 9.31
N LEU A 393 -21.03 24.38 9.29
CA LEU A 393 -19.82 24.42 10.11
C LEU A 393 -18.77 25.41 9.56
N GLN A 394 -18.58 25.42 8.24
CA GLN A 394 -17.48 26.14 7.57
C GLN A 394 -17.95 27.33 6.74
N LYS A 395 -19.25 27.69 6.77
CA LYS A 395 -19.93 28.70 5.93
C LYS A 395 -19.96 28.36 4.43
N LYS A 396 -19.14 27.44 3.94
CA LYS A 396 -19.13 26.91 2.58
C LYS A 396 -18.34 25.62 2.56
N VAL A 397 -18.99 24.53 2.17
CA VAL A 397 -18.33 23.24 2.01
C VAL A 397 -17.31 23.29 0.87
N ASN A 398 -16.12 22.71 1.09
CA ASN A 398 -15.14 22.52 0.04
C ASN A 398 -15.29 21.11 -0.54
N THR A 399 -15.79 21.00 -1.76
CA THR A 399 -16.03 19.75 -2.46
C THR A 399 -15.04 19.48 -3.59
N THR A 400 -13.94 20.25 -3.66
CA THR A 400 -12.86 20.06 -4.64
C THR A 400 -12.19 18.71 -4.39
N MET A 401 -12.09 17.88 -5.45
CA MET A 401 -11.48 16.56 -5.37
C MET A 401 -9.95 16.60 -5.53
N ILE A 402 -9.44 17.49 -6.40
CA ILE A 402 -8.00 17.71 -6.59
C ILE A 402 -7.48 18.52 -5.41
N ARG A 403 -7.07 17.80 -4.35
CA ARG A 403 -6.68 18.41 -3.08
C ARG A 403 -5.81 17.45 -2.28
N SER A 404 -4.71 17.94 -1.73
CA SER A 404 -3.79 17.16 -0.92
C SER A 404 -4.42 16.71 0.41
N LEU A 405 -4.01 15.57 0.94
CA LEU A 405 -4.44 15.05 2.26
C LEU A 405 -4.31 16.09 3.37
N LYS A 406 -3.25 16.92 3.34
CA LYS A 406 -3.02 18.01 4.33
C LYS A 406 -4.11 19.07 4.38
N ASP A 407 -4.90 19.20 3.30
CA ASP A 407 -5.89 20.26 3.15
C ASP A 407 -7.30 19.81 3.56
N PHE A 408 -7.49 18.54 3.91
CA PHE A 408 -8.71 18.01 4.49
C PHE A 408 -8.74 18.27 6.00
N THR A 409 -9.90 18.62 6.52
CA THR A 409 -10.06 18.97 7.95
C THR A 409 -10.41 17.77 8.82
N SER A 410 -10.83 16.66 8.20
CA SER A 410 -11.20 15.42 8.87
C SER A 410 -11.23 14.23 7.91
N GLU A 411 -11.12 13.04 8.46
CA GLU A 411 -11.34 11.78 7.74
C GLU A 411 -12.75 11.70 7.15
N TYR A 412 -13.77 12.21 7.86
CA TYR A 412 -15.14 12.24 7.34
C TYR A 412 -15.27 13.11 6.08
N GLU A 413 -14.60 14.27 6.04
CA GLU A 413 -14.54 15.09 4.83
C GLU A 413 -13.81 14.35 3.71
N TYR A 414 -12.69 13.73 4.02
CA TYR A 414 -11.89 12.97 3.04
C TYR A 414 -12.71 11.86 2.39
N VAL A 415 -13.35 11.00 3.19
CA VAL A 415 -14.19 9.90 2.69
C VAL A 415 -15.32 10.42 1.78
N ASN A 416 -15.98 11.52 2.15
CA ASN A 416 -17.06 12.04 1.30
C ASN A 416 -16.56 12.63 -0.03
N VAL A 417 -15.36 13.18 -0.07
CA VAL A 417 -14.82 13.85 -1.27
C VAL A 417 -13.98 12.90 -2.13
N ALA A 418 -13.22 11.97 -1.53
CA ALA A 418 -12.32 11.07 -2.25
C ALA A 418 -12.94 9.69 -2.58
N TYR A 419 -13.96 9.24 -1.84
CA TYR A 419 -14.63 7.95 -2.06
C TYR A 419 -16.04 8.14 -2.63
N ILE A 420 -16.93 8.78 -1.87
CA ILE A 420 -18.37 8.84 -2.18
C ILE A 420 -18.63 9.68 -3.42
N LYS A 421 -18.10 10.91 -3.48
CA LYS A 421 -18.32 11.80 -4.62
C LYS A 421 -17.84 11.21 -5.94
N PRO A 422 -16.61 10.68 -6.06
CA PRO A 422 -16.15 10.09 -7.31
C PRO A 422 -16.90 8.78 -7.64
N CYS A 423 -17.37 7.99 -6.68
CA CYS A 423 -18.24 6.85 -6.93
C CYS A 423 -19.50 7.28 -7.68
N ILE A 424 -20.18 8.33 -7.21
CA ILE A 424 -21.35 8.91 -7.88
C ILE A 424 -20.97 9.46 -9.25
N MET A 425 -19.83 10.14 -9.37
CA MET A 425 -19.31 10.66 -10.64
C MET A 425 -19.17 9.54 -11.71
N TYR A 426 -18.60 8.39 -11.33
CA TYR A 426 -18.44 7.28 -12.29
C TYR A 426 -19.78 6.67 -12.68
N ASP A 427 -20.76 6.62 -11.80
CA ASP A 427 -22.10 6.16 -12.14
C ASP A 427 -22.82 7.10 -13.14
N TYR A 428 -22.70 8.40 -12.92
CA TYR A 428 -23.24 9.42 -13.83
C TYR A 428 -22.53 9.39 -15.18
N LEU A 429 -21.19 9.23 -15.18
CA LEU A 429 -20.43 9.09 -16.41
C LEU A 429 -20.87 7.86 -17.19
N ARG A 430 -20.99 6.68 -16.54
CA ARG A 430 -21.46 5.43 -17.16
C ARG A 430 -22.85 5.60 -17.78
N THR A 431 -23.75 6.30 -17.08
CA THR A 431 -25.09 6.58 -17.56
C THR A 431 -25.07 7.51 -18.77
N THR A 432 -24.22 8.52 -18.77
CA THR A 432 -24.12 9.53 -19.83
C THR A 432 -23.52 8.97 -21.13
N ILE A 433 -22.41 8.21 -21.03
CA ILE A 433 -21.70 7.73 -22.25
C ILE A 433 -22.11 6.32 -22.66
N GLY A 434 -22.85 5.61 -21.82
CA GLY A 434 -23.29 4.23 -22.01
C GLY A 434 -22.26 3.19 -21.59
N GLU A 435 -22.76 2.04 -21.19
CA GLU A 435 -21.99 0.96 -20.56
C GLU A 435 -20.80 0.47 -21.38
N ASN A 436 -21.00 0.23 -22.66
CA ASN A 436 -19.94 -0.29 -23.54
C ASN A 436 -18.76 0.68 -23.66
N ARG A 437 -19.04 1.98 -23.80
CA ARG A 437 -17.99 3.01 -23.88
C ARG A 437 -17.26 3.13 -22.55
N PHE A 438 -17.99 3.12 -21.45
CA PHE A 438 -17.44 3.22 -20.10
C PHE A 438 -16.43 2.10 -19.82
N PHE A 439 -16.83 0.84 -19.93
CA PHE A 439 -15.92 -0.28 -19.66
C PHE A 439 -14.79 -0.42 -20.67
N ASN A 440 -15.02 -0.09 -21.94
CA ASN A 440 -13.94 -0.05 -22.92
C ASN A 440 -12.90 1.03 -22.60
N SER A 441 -13.31 2.18 -22.08
CA SER A 441 -12.39 3.23 -21.63
C SER A 441 -11.59 2.80 -20.39
N LEU A 442 -12.23 2.18 -19.40
CA LEU A 442 -11.53 1.64 -18.22
C LEU A 442 -10.51 0.56 -18.60
N LYS A 443 -10.86 -0.36 -19.53
CA LYS A 443 -9.89 -1.36 -20.04
C LYS A 443 -8.69 -0.71 -20.72
N LYS A 444 -8.91 0.34 -21.52
CA LYS A 444 -7.84 1.08 -22.19
C LYS A 444 -6.99 1.84 -21.18
N TYR A 445 -7.61 2.45 -20.16
CA TYR A 445 -6.93 3.13 -19.07
C TYR A 445 -6.02 2.17 -18.32
N TYR A 446 -6.54 1.04 -17.84
CA TYR A 446 -5.77 -0.01 -17.18
C TYR A 446 -4.60 -0.49 -18.03
N ASN A 447 -4.84 -0.88 -19.29
CA ASN A 447 -3.79 -1.41 -20.17
C ASN A 447 -2.69 -0.39 -20.50
N LYS A 448 -3.04 0.90 -20.62
CA LYS A 448 -2.08 1.98 -20.93
C LYS A 448 -1.22 2.34 -19.75
N TYR A 449 -1.81 2.35 -18.54
CA TYR A 449 -1.17 2.87 -17.34
C TYR A 449 -0.80 1.81 -16.32
N LYS A 450 -1.01 0.54 -16.63
CA LYS A 450 -0.58 -0.56 -15.77
C LYS A 450 0.88 -0.44 -15.40
N PHE A 451 1.16 -0.49 -14.08
CA PHE A 451 2.46 -0.32 -13.43
C PHE A 451 3.08 1.09 -13.58
N LYS A 452 2.24 2.09 -13.82
CA LYS A 452 2.64 3.50 -13.87
C LYS A 452 1.87 4.32 -12.84
N ASN A 453 2.39 5.49 -12.52
CA ASN A 453 1.67 6.50 -11.79
C ASN A 453 0.92 7.43 -12.76
N VAL A 454 -0.30 7.81 -12.41
CA VAL A 454 -1.19 8.66 -13.20
C VAL A 454 -1.54 9.94 -12.47
N ILE A 455 -1.95 10.94 -13.24
CA ILE A 455 -2.51 12.20 -12.78
C ILE A 455 -3.97 12.34 -13.26
N PRO A 456 -4.76 13.29 -12.76
CA PRO A 456 -6.16 13.48 -13.17
C PRO A 456 -6.37 13.58 -14.69
N ASP A 457 -5.46 14.24 -15.41
CA ASP A 457 -5.55 14.38 -16.88
C ASP A 457 -5.42 13.04 -17.62
N ASP A 458 -4.71 12.08 -17.07
CA ASP A 458 -4.60 10.74 -17.65
C ASP A 458 -5.92 9.97 -17.59
N LEU A 459 -6.69 10.15 -16.50
CA LEU A 459 -8.03 9.60 -16.38
C LEU A 459 -8.98 10.27 -17.38
N VAL A 460 -8.98 11.59 -17.46
CA VAL A 460 -9.82 12.35 -18.43
C VAL A 460 -9.53 11.90 -19.85
N GLY A 461 -8.25 11.84 -20.23
CA GLY A 461 -7.79 11.40 -21.54
C GLY A 461 -8.22 9.98 -21.93
N ALA A 462 -8.48 9.10 -20.96
CA ALA A 462 -8.99 7.76 -21.24
C ALA A 462 -10.43 7.75 -21.76
N PHE A 463 -11.19 8.81 -21.50
CA PHE A 463 -12.60 8.96 -21.89
C PHE A 463 -12.84 9.95 -23.03
N GLU A 464 -11.84 10.72 -23.47
CA GLU A 464 -11.99 11.77 -24.52
C GLU A 464 -12.61 11.27 -25.84
N LYS A 465 -12.35 10.01 -26.22
CA LYS A 465 -12.83 9.44 -27.49
C LYS A 465 -14.23 8.85 -27.39
N THR A 466 -15.00 9.20 -26.38
CA THR A 466 -16.38 8.67 -26.21
C THR A 466 -17.45 9.44 -27.01
N GLY A 467 -17.10 10.63 -27.52
CA GLY A 467 -18.03 11.49 -28.28
C GLY A 467 -18.94 12.38 -27.42
N ALA A 468 -18.76 12.35 -26.09
CA ALA A 468 -19.37 13.27 -25.11
C ALA A 468 -18.35 14.32 -24.66
N ASP A 469 -18.81 15.46 -24.14
CA ASP A 469 -17.95 16.42 -23.44
C ASP A 469 -17.53 15.87 -22.06
N THR A 470 -16.63 14.90 -22.10
CA THR A 470 -16.12 14.28 -20.87
C THR A 470 -15.18 15.22 -20.10
N ASN A 471 -14.51 16.14 -20.79
CA ASN A 471 -13.61 17.10 -20.18
C ASN A 471 -14.38 18.08 -19.29
N GLY A 472 -15.47 18.69 -19.79
CA GLY A 472 -16.35 19.54 -19.00
C GLY A 472 -17.00 18.78 -17.84
N PHE A 473 -17.41 17.53 -18.07
CA PHE A 473 -17.96 16.66 -17.04
C PHE A 473 -16.97 16.43 -15.89
N PHE A 474 -15.77 15.91 -16.16
CA PHE A 474 -14.77 15.66 -15.12
C PHE A 474 -14.36 16.94 -14.37
N ASN A 475 -14.12 18.03 -15.10
CA ASN A 475 -13.74 19.31 -14.50
C ASN A 475 -14.80 19.85 -13.54
N SER A 476 -16.11 19.66 -13.82
CA SER A 476 -17.18 20.10 -12.91
C SER A 476 -17.12 19.34 -11.58
N PHE A 477 -16.84 18.05 -11.59
CA PHE A 477 -16.65 17.25 -10.36
C PHE A 477 -15.33 17.57 -9.66
N PHE A 478 -14.22 17.59 -10.38
CA PHE A 478 -12.89 17.81 -9.83
C PHE A 478 -12.76 19.15 -9.13
N GLN A 479 -13.31 20.19 -9.71
CA GLN A 479 -13.27 21.56 -9.15
C GLN A 479 -14.38 21.83 -8.11
N GLY A 480 -15.20 20.86 -7.78
CA GLY A 480 -16.27 21.00 -6.79
C GLY A 480 -17.43 21.90 -7.24
N LYS A 481 -17.63 22.12 -8.54
CA LYS A 481 -18.78 22.85 -9.08
C LYS A 481 -20.04 22.02 -9.09
N GLU A 482 -19.90 20.72 -9.34
CA GLU A 482 -21.02 19.78 -9.29
C GLU A 482 -21.33 19.47 -7.82
N ILE A 483 -22.51 19.86 -7.38
CA ILE A 483 -23.09 19.51 -6.08
C ILE A 483 -24.28 18.62 -6.39
N ILE A 484 -24.20 17.38 -5.97
CA ILE A 484 -25.16 16.32 -6.28
C ILE A 484 -26.44 16.46 -5.46
#